data_106b09d0b157b752f3e7ec56c3ff06f6
#
_entry.id   106b09d0b157b752f3e7ec56c3ff06f6
#
_cell.length_a   1.000
_cell.length_b   1.000
_cell.length_c   1.000
_cell.angle_alpha   90.00
_cell.angle_beta   90.00
_cell.angle_gamma   90.00
#
_symmetry.space_group_name_H-M   'P 1'
#
loop_
_entity.id
_entity.type
_entity.pdbx_description
1 polymer ?
#
loop_
_entity_poly.entity_id
_entity_poly.type
_entity_poly.pdbx_seq_one_letter_code
_entity_poly.pdbx_strand_id
1 'polypeptide(L)'
;ILKCYVLIDLKRAEIKHGDIGQMNLYLNYFKTEVCQPDDNPPIGIVLGARKDELLMEYALEGITNQLFVARYQLYLPKREELQAQLDKLLDEAE
;
A
#
# COMPACT_ATOMS: atom_id res chain seq x y z
N ILE A 1 -16.02 -11.19 6.77
CA ILE A 1 -15.70 -9.77 6.79
C ILE A 1 -14.47 -9.57 7.66
N LEU A 2 -13.44 -8.97 7.10
CA LEU A 2 -12.23 -8.62 7.83
C LEU A 2 -12.51 -7.40 8.72
N LYS A 3 -12.53 -7.58 10.02
CA LYS A 3 -12.54 -6.46 10.97
C LYS A 3 -11.09 -6.04 11.20
N CYS A 4 -10.54 -5.27 10.26
CA CYS A 4 -9.13 -4.93 10.25
C CYS A 4 -8.93 -3.61 9.54
N TYR A 5 -8.14 -2.73 10.14
CA TYR A 5 -7.71 -1.51 9.47
C TYR A 5 -6.54 -1.83 8.54
N VAL A 6 -6.58 -1.28 7.34
CA VAL A 6 -5.49 -1.39 6.37
C VAL A 6 -4.97 0.02 6.09
N LEU A 7 -3.72 0.26 6.45
CA LEU A 7 -3.06 1.55 6.25
C LEU A 7 -2.19 1.46 4.99
N ILE A 8 -2.42 2.36 4.06
CA ILE A 8 -1.67 2.37 2.79
C ILE A 8 -0.91 3.68 2.68
N ASP A 9 0.39 3.59 2.46
CA ASP A 9 1.25 4.73 2.20
C ASP A 9 1.80 4.62 0.78
N LEU A 10 1.48 5.60 -0.06
CA LEU A 10 1.89 5.61 -1.46
C LEU A 10 3.02 6.62 -1.65
N LYS A 11 4.19 6.13 -2.04
CA LYS A 11 5.37 6.96 -2.31
C LYS A 11 5.58 7.10 -3.81
N ARG A 12 5.82 8.31 -4.28
CA ARG A 12 6.08 8.58 -5.70
C ARG A 12 7.48 8.17 -6.13
N ALA A 13 8.39 8.13 -5.19
CA ALA A 13 9.79 7.82 -5.42
C ALA A 13 10.17 6.49 -4.78
N GLU A 14 11.41 6.38 -4.37
CA GLU A 14 11.94 5.20 -3.72
C GLU A 14 11.44 5.08 -2.28
N ILE A 15 11.11 3.87 -1.86
CA ILE A 15 10.77 3.57 -0.48
C ILE A 15 12.06 3.55 0.33
N LYS A 16 12.07 4.32 1.41
CA LYS A 16 13.22 4.41 2.32
C LYS A 16 12.91 3.69 3.62
N HIS A 17 13.97 3.28 4.34
CA HIS A 17 13.79 2.59 5.61
C HIS A 17 13.01 3.42 6.65
N GLY A 18 13.13 4.76 6.59
CA GLY A 18 12.35 5.65 7.44
C GLY A 18 10.84 5.56 7.19
N ASP A 19 10.43 5.25 5.96
CA ASP A 19 9.03 5.04 5.62
C ASP A 19 8.47 3.82 6.35
N ILE A 20 9.28 2.79 6.49
CA ILE A 20 8.91 1.58 7.22
C ILE A 20 8.72 1.90 8.71
N GLY A 21 9.66 2.63 9.30
CA GLY A 21 9.57 3.04 10.70
C GLY A 21 8.34 3.88 10.98
N GLN A 22 8.02 4.81 10.10
CA GLN A 22 6.83 5.65 10.22
C GLN A 22 5.55 4.83 10.14
N MET A 23 5.46 3.90 9.18
CA MET A 23 4.31 3.02 9.07
C MET A 23 4.16 2.15 10.32
N ASN A 24 5.26 1.62 10.84
CA ASN A 24 5.24 0.82 12.07
C ASN A 24 4.71 1.63 13.25
N LEU A 25 5.09 2.90 13.34
CA LEU A 25 4.60 3.81 14.38
C LEU A 25 3.09 4.01 14.25
N TYR A 26 2.59 4.21 13.04
CA TYR A 26 1.15 4.35 12.81
C TYR A 26 0.38 3.07 13.12
N LEU A 27 0.94 1.91 12.79
CA LEU A 27 0.31 0.64 13.11
C LEU A 27 0.20 0.42 14.61
N ASN A 28 1.24 0.79 15.36
CA ASN A 28 1.20 0.75 16.82
C ASN A 28 0.14 1.67 17.39
N TYR A 29 0.04 2.88 16.83
CA TYR A 29 -0.99 3.84 17.25
C TYR A 29 -2.39 3.30 17.00
N PHE A 30 -2.67 2.78 15.80
CA PHE A 30 -3.97 2.22 15.47
C PHE A 30 -4.31 1.02 16.34
N LYS A 31 -3.33 0.17 16.60
CA LYS A 31 -3.51 -1.01 17.44
C LYS A 31 -3.89 -0.64 18.87
N THR A 32 -3.32 0.43 19.40
CA THR A 32 -3.51 0.84 20.79
C THR A 32 -4.71 1.77 20.97
N GLU A 33 -4.89 2.73 20.05
CA GLU A 33 -5.82 3.85 20.26
C GLU A 33 -7.09 3.76 19.40
N VAL A 34 -7.06 3.04 18.29
CA VAL A 34 -8.17 3.05 17.32
C VAL A 34 -8.89 1.72 17.26
N CYS A 35 -8.16 0.61 17.21
CA CYS A 35 -8.76 -0.71 17.10
C CYS A 35 -9.61 -1.05 18.34
N GLN A 36 -10.74 -1.68 18.10
CA GLN A 36 -11.58 -2.23 19.15
C GLN A 36 -11.02 -3.58 19.59
N PRO A 37 -11.38 -4.08 20.80
CA PRO A 37 -10.86 -5.36 21.30
C PRO A 37 -11.14 -6.57 20.41
N ASP A 38 -12.21 -6.50 19.61
CA ASP A 38 -12.59 -7.59 18.69
C ASP A 38 -12.05 -7.40 17.27
N ASP A 39 -11.34 -6.31 17.02
CA ASP A 39 -10.70 -6.08 15.72
C ASP A 39 -9.45 -6.93 15.58
N ASN A 40 -9.18 -7.40 14.36
CA ASN A 40 -7.89 -7.99 14.03
C ASN A 40 -6.80 -6.91 14.00
N PRO A 41 -5.53 -7.28 14.23
CA PRO A 41 -4.45 -6.31 14.19
C PRO A 41 -4.39 -5.57 12.84
N PRO A 42 -4.03 -4.27 12.84
CA PRO A 42 -3.97 -3.50 11.61
C PRO A 42 -2.84 -3.99 10.70
N ILE A 43 -3.03 -3.79 9.40
CA ILE A 43 -2.07 -4.17 8.37
C ILE A 43 -1.58 -2.90 7.69
N GLY A 44 -0.26 -2.79 7.51
CA GLY A 44 0.35 -1.67 6.81
C GLY A 44 0.89 -2.09 5.46
N ILE A 45 0.69 -1.26 4.46
CA ILE A 45 1.22 -1.47 3.11
C ILE A 45 1.92 -0.19 2.67
N VAL A 46 3.21 -0.28 2.35
CA VAL A 46 3.98 0.82 1.79
C VAL A 46 4.24 0.50 0.32
N LEU A 47 3.73 1.35 -0.56
CA LEU A 47 3.88 1.20 -2.00
C LEU A 47 4.78 2.29 -2.54
N GLY A 48 5.76 1.93 -3.35
CA GLY A 48 6.64 2.88 -3.98
C GLY A 48 7.03 2.48 -5.39
N ALA A 49 7.53 3.44 -6.16
CA ALA A 49 7.97 3.18 -7.53
C ALA A 49 9.23 2.32 -7.57
N ARG A 50 10.07 2.44 -6.54
CA ARG A 50 11.33 1.69 -6.41
C ARG A 50 11.57 1.33 -4.96
N LYS A 51 12.26 0.23 -4.74
CA LYS A 51 12.74 -0.16 -3.43
C LYS A 51 14.07 -0.88 -3.57
N ASP A 52 14.96 -0.72 -2.59
CA ASP A 52 16.15 -1.51 -2.46
C ASP A 52 15.78 -2.78 -1.70
N GLU A 53 15.82 -3.92 -2.38
CA GLU A 53 15.37 -5.19 -1.81
C GLU A 53 16.13 -5.57 -0.54
N LEU A 54 17.45 -5.39 -0.55
CA LEU A 54 18.28 -5.74 0.59
C LEU A 54 18.03 -4.81 1.78
N LEU A 55 17.93 -3.51 1.51
CA LEU A 55 17.66 -2.52 2.54
C LEU A 55 16.28 -2.73 3.16
N MET A 56 15.29 -3.07 2.34
CA MET A 56 13.94 -3.35 2.83
C MET A 56 13.89 -4.63 3.67
N GLU A 57 14.64 -5.63 3.28
CA GLU A 57 14.75 -6.85 4.07
C GLU A 57 15.27 -6.57 5.48
N TYR A 58 16.33 -5.76 5.59
CA TYR A 58 16.83 -5.34 6.89
C TYR A 58 15.86 -4.46 7.65
N ALA A 59 15.19 -3.54 6.96
CA ALA A 59 14.25 -2.64 7.61
C ALA A 59 13.03 -3.37 8.18
N LEU A 60 12.62 -4.46 7.56
CA LEU A 60 11.48 -5.26 8.01
C LEU A 60 11.84 -6.23 9.12
N GLU A 61 13.14 -6.51 9.29
CA GLU A 61 13.61 -7.39 10.35
C GLU A 61 13.31 -6.76 11.71
N GLY A 62 12.71 -7.53 12.61
CA GLY A 62 12.34 -7.03 13.93
C GLY A 62 11.02 -6.27 13.99
N ILE A 63 10.36 -6.04 12.87
CA ILE A 63 9.02 -5.45 12.86
C ILE A 63 8.00 -6.49 13.33
N THR A 64 7.26 -6.16 14.38
CA THR A 64 6.27 -7.07 14.98
C THR A 64 4.87 -6.91 14.38
N ASN A 65 4.62 -5.81 13.70
CA ASN A 65 3.34 -5.56 13.03
C ASN A 65 3.31 -6.21 11.65
N GLN A 66 2.11 -6.46 11.12
CA GLN A 66 1.95 -6.93 9.74
C GLN A 66 2.15 -5.75 8.81
N LEU A 67 3.33 -5.67 8.22
CA LEU A 67 3.71 -4.60 7.33
C LEU A 67 4.29 -5.18 6.05
N PHE A 68 3.76 -4.74 4.93
CA PHE A 68 4.16 -5.20 3.61
C PHE A 68 4.71 -4.04 2.80
N VAL A 69 5.76 -4.32 2.05
CA VAL A 69 6.38 -3.33 1.16
C VAL A 69 6.34 -3.90 -0.24
N ALA A 70 5.81 -3.11 -1.17
CA ALA A 70 5.70 -3.54 -2.55
C ALA A 70 6.09 -2.40 -3.49
N ARG A 71 6.64 -2.78 -4.63
CA ARG A 71 6.88 -1.85 -5.73
C ARG A 71 5.65 -1.85 -6.64
N TYR A 72 5.15 -0.66 -6.97
CA TYR A 72 4.10 -0.55 -7.96
C TYR A 72 4.70 -0.17 -9.31
N GLN A 73 4.04 -0.58 -10.36
CA GLN A 73 4.39 -0.18 -11.72
C GLN A 73 3.25 0.65 -12.28
N LEU A 74 3.58 1.87 -12.69
CA LEU A 74 2.59 2.73 -13.32
C LEU A 74 2.33 2.21 -14.73
N TYR A 75 1.11 1.77 -14.97
CA TYR A 75 0.67 1.36 -16.30
C TYR A 75 -0.12 2.50 -16.93
N LEU A 76 0.43 3.00 -18.05
CA LEU A 76 -0.26 3.99 -18.87
C LEU A 76 -0.72 3.28 -20.16
N PRO A 77 -2.03 3.12 -20.36
CA PRO A 77 -2.51 2.48 -21.57
C PRO A 77 -2.15 3.31 -22.79
N LYS A 78 -1.93 2.64 -23.89
CA LYS A 78 -1.71 3.33 -25.17
C LYS A 78 -2.98 4.10 -25.53
N ARG A 79 -2.81 5.16 -26.31
CA ARG A 79 -3.93 6.01 -26.71
C ARG A 79 -5.06 5.21 -27.36
N GLU A 80 -4.69 4.27 -28.20
CA GLU A 80 -5.67 3.41 -28.92
C GLU A 80 -6.45 2.53 -27.94
N GLU A 81 -5.77 1.98 -26.94
CA GLU A 81 -6.41 1.15 -25.91
C GLU A 81 -7.38 1.98 -25.07
N LEU A 82 -6.96 3.19 -24.69
CA LEU A 82 -7.80 4.10 -23.91
C LEU A 82 -9.03 4.51 -24.72
N GLN A 83 -8.85 4.82 -26.00
CA GLN A 83 -9.95 5.19 -26.88
C GLN A 83 -10.96 4.06 -27.02
N ALA A 84 -10.48 2.83 -27.18
CA ALA A 84 -11.35 1.66 -27.30
C ALA A 84 -12.19 1.47 -26.02
N GLN A 85 -11.59 1.66 -24.86
CA GLN A 85 -12.31 1.57 -23.58
C GLN A 85 -13.37 2.66 -23.45
N LEU A 86 -13.05 3.88 -23.85
CA LEU A 86 -13.99 4.98 -23.82
C LEU A 86 -15.17 4.74 -24.75
N ASP A 87 -14.90 4.27 -25.96
CA ASP A 87 -15.94 3.95 -26.94
C ASP A 87 -16.88 2.86 -26.41
N LYS A 88 -16.33 1.85 -25.75
CA LYS A 88 -17.11 0.80 -25.12
C LYS A 88 -18.01 1.34 -24.02
N LEU A 89 -17.49 2.21 -23.16
CA LEU A 89 -18.24 2.81 -22.08
C LEU A 89 -19.39 3.70 -22.61
N LEU A 90 -19.13 4.43 -23.70
CA LEU A 90 -20.15 5.27 -24.33
C LEU A 90 -21.27 4.43 -24.94
N ASP A 91 -20.94 3.30 -25.57
CA ASP A 91 -21.92 2.36 -26.10
C ASP A 91 -22.77 1.76 -24.99
N GLU A 92 -22.18 1.43 -23.86
CA GLU A 92 -22.90 0.88 -22.72
C GLU A 92 -23.79 1.94 -22.04
N ALA A 93 -23.47 3.22 -22.17
CA ALA A 93 -24.23 4.30 -21.58
C ALA A 93 -25.49 4.66 -22.38
N GLU A 94 -25.58 4.21 -23.62
CA GLU A 94 -26.77 4.38 -24.46
C GLU A 94 -27.71 3.19 -24.30
#